data_18bc5ef238a1ef4e11c3f7aeee47a5e9
#
_entry.id   18bc5ef238a1ef4e11c3f7aeee47a5e9
#
_cell.length_a   1.000
_cell.length_b   1.000
_cell.length_c   1.000
_cell.angle_alpha   90.00
_cell.angle_beta   90.00
_cell.angle_gamma   90.00
#
_symmetry.space_group_name_H-M   'P 1'
#
loop_
_entity.id
_entity.type
_entity.pdbx_description
1 polymer ?
#
loop_
_entity_poly.entity_id
_entity_poly.type
_entity_poly.pdbx_seq_one_letter_code
_entity_poly.pdbx_strand_id
1 'polypeptide(L)'
;MKTYQKEIDGKLVVRQANKIVIEKDGMCTYNPTEEMILEDGWVEYVTPEPTEEEKLNREREYKIRDIERFDSSKDVNICYISRLGDTIPYWANKSERSSLKSAVQDCIAMNREYYRLDLREFGMSVEINCEKLIAMLSALEVYAIDCYNKTTDHIFAVNSLTTIEEIWEYDHREGYPEKLTFEL
;
A
#
# COMPACT_ATOMS: atom_id res chain seq x y z
N MET A 1 13.79 24.34 -14.65
CA MET A 1 13.17 25.11 -15.77
C MET A 1 12.26 26.14 -15.11
N LYS A 2 12.33 27.40 -15.50
CA LYS A 2 11.48 28.45 -14.91
C LYS A 2 10.03 28.29 -15.30
N THR A 3 9.14 28.63 -14.39
CA THR A 3 7.68 28.63 -14.56
C THR A 3 7.19 30.07 -14.42
N TYR A 4 6.20 30.43 -15.19
CA TYR A 4 5.63 31.76 -15.20
C TYR A 4 4.13 31.73 -15.05
N GLN A 5 3.54 32.79 -14.52
CA GLN A 5 2.10 32.96 -14.36
C GLN A 5 1.63 34.25 -15.04
N LYS A 6 0.43 34.25 -15.57
CA LYS A 6 -0.25 35.41 -16.16
C LYS A 6 -1.76 35.24 -15.95
N GLU A 7 -2.43 36.38 -15.70
CA GLU A 7 -3.90 36.37 -15.71
C GLU A 7 -4.37 36.51 -17.16
N ILE A 8 -5.18 35.56 -17.60
CA ILE A 8 -5.80 35.51 -18.93
C ILE A 8 -7.30 35.30 -18.74
N ASP A 9 -8.12 36.23 -19.25
CA ASP A 9 -9.59 36.20 -19.14
C ASP A 9 -10.08 35.99 -17.68
N GLY A 10 -9.45 36.70 -16.74
CA GLY A 10 -9.79 36.63 -15.32
C GLY A 10 -9.37 35.33 -14.63
N LYS A 11 -8.55 34.48 -15.27
CA LYS A 11 -8.00 33.24 -14.69
C LYS A 11 -6.48 33.28 -14.64
N LEU A 12 -5.95 32.88 -13.49
CA LEU A 12 -4.51 32.71 -13.34
C LEU A 12 -4.05 31.45 -14.09
N VAL A 13 -3.20 31.64 -15.09
CA VAL A 13 -2.60 30.57 -15.90
C VAL A 13 -1.13 30.43 -15.54
N VAL A 14 -0.71 29.22 -15.20
CA VAL A 14 0.69 28.89 -14.87
C VAL A 14 1.26 27.98 -15.97
N ARG A 15 2.40 28.36 -16.54
CA ARG A 15 3.07 27.60 -17.61
C ARG A 15 4.59 27.57 -17.43
N GLN A 16 5.19 26.48 -17.84
CA GLN A 16 6.65 26.40 -18.00
C GLN A 16 7.08 27.25 -19.19
N ALA A 17 8.27 27.87 -19.12
CA ALA A 17 8.79 28.73 -20.16
C ALA A 17 8.68 28.16 -21.59
N ASN A 18 8.99 26.89 -21.77
CA ASN A 18 8.94 26.19 -23.06
C ASN A 18 7.52 25.87 -23.58
N LYS A 19 6.50 26.17 -22.78
CA LYS A 19 5.07 25.99 -23.15
C LYS A 19 4.36 27.33 -23.35
N ILE A 20 5.09 28.44 -23.26
CA ILE A 20 4.57 29.76 -23.51
C ILE A 20 4.74 30.06 -25.02
N VAL A 21 3.66 30.47 -25.63
CA VAL A 21 3.64 31.00 -27.00
C VAL A 21 3.17 32.45 -26.93
N ILE A 22 3.95 33.33 -27.50
CA ILE A 22 3.63 34.75 -27.55
C ILE A 22 3.11 35.06 -28.96
N GLU A 23 1.92 35.63 -29.02
CA GLU A 23 1.33 36.15 -30.28
C GLU A 23 1.39 37.67 -30.30
N LYS A 24 2.09 38.22 -31.30
CA LYS A 24 2.19 39.63 -31.51
C LYS A 24 2.11 39.94 -33.01
N ASP A 25 1.25 40.88 -33.40
CA ASP A 25 1.04 41.29 -34.79
C ASP A 25 0.74 40.13 -35.77
N GLY A 26 -0.01 39.14 -35.31
CA GLY A 26 -0.37 37.93 -36.08
C GLY A 26 0.77 36.93 -36.26
N MET A 27 1.89 37.12 -35.58
CA MET A 27 3.00 36.15 -35.56
C MET A 27 3.10 35.44 -34.20
N CYS A 28 3.28 34.13 -34.24
CA CYS A 28 3.48 33.30 -33.04
C CYS A 28 4.97 33.02 -32.83
N THR A 29 5.46 33.37 -31.64
CA THR A 29 6.82 33.04 -31.21
C THR A 29 6.77 31.82 -30.31
N TYR A 30 7.35 30.71 -30.77
CA TYR A 30 7.55 29.49 -30.02
C TYR A 30 8.92 29.53 -29.34
N ASN A 31 9.03 29.07 -28.11
CA ASN A 31 10.24 29.17 -27.29
C ASN A 31 10.74 30.61 -27.13
N PRO A 32 9.93 31.55 -26.63
CA PRO A 32 10.33 32.94 -26.43
C PRO A 32 11.47 33.02 -25.41
N THR A 33 12.27 34.12 -25.54
CA THR A 33 13.28 34.43 -24.53
C THR A 33 12.62 34.89 -23.23
N GLU A 34 13.37 34.89 -22.12
CA GLU A 34 12.87 35.34 -20.82
C GLU A 34 12.38 36.80 -20.88
N GLU A 35 13.11 37.67 -21.58
CA GLU A 35 12.73 39.07 -21.80
C GLU A 35 11.36 39.16 -22.51
N MET A 36 11.15 38.41 -23.58
CA MET A 36 9.89 38.39 -24.31
C MET A 36 8.73 37.90 -23.45
N ILE A 37 8.98 36.89 -22.59
CA ILE A 37 7.98 36.37 -21.66
C ILE A 37 7.55 37.46 -20.66
N LEU A 38 8.51 38.17 -20.07
CA LEU A 38 8.24 39.25 -19.12
C LEU A 38 7.55 40.46 -19.79
N GLU A 39 7.99 40.85 -21.02
CA GLU A 39 7.35 41.90 -21.79
C GLU A 39 5.89 41.60 -22.16
N ASP A 40 5.56 40.31 -22.41
CA ASP A 40 4.19 39.86 -22.66
C ASP A 40 3.32 39.81 -21.37
N GLY A 41 3.86 40.22 -20.22
CA GLY A 41 3.15 40.35 -18.96
C GLY A 41 3.07 39.05 -18.15
N TRP A 42 3.89 38.08 -18.48
CA TRP A 42 4.10 36.93 -17.59
C TRP A 42 5.04 37.30 -16.46
N VAL A 43 4.78 36.82 -15.27
CA VAL A 43 5.61 36.99 -14.06
C VAL A 43 6.18 35.64 -13.67
N GLU A 44 7.42 35.62 -13.18
CA GLU A 44 8.00 34.38 -12.69
C GLU A 44 7.14 33.83 -11.54
N TYR A 45 6.70 32.57 -11.68
CA TYR A 45 5.95 31.85 -10.64
C TYR A 45 6.92 31.15 -9.72
N VAL A 46 7.02 31.63 -8.52
CA VAL A 46 7.74 30.96 -7.44
C VAL A 46 6.74 30.08 -6.72
N THR A 47 6.93 28.76 -6.82
CA THR A 47 6.10 27.82 -6.05
C THR A 47 6.21 28.16 -4.57
N PRO A 48 5.11 28.42 -3.88
CA PRO A 48 5.16 28.67 -2.44
C PRO A 48 5.84 27.52 -1.71
N GLU A 49 6.66 27.83 -0.75
CA GLU A 49 7.17 26.78 0.14
C GLU A 49 5.99 26.14 0.89
N PRO A 50 5.99 24.80 1.01
CA PRO A 50 4.92 24.12 1.73
C PRO A 50 4.88 24.59 3.18
N THR A 51 3.69 24.80 3.70
CA THR A 51 3.47 25.14 5.10
C THR A 51 3.93 23.98 6.01
N GLU A 52 4.17 24.26 7.28
CA GLU A 52 4.54 23.20 8.25
C GLU A 52 3.44 22.12 8.34
N GLU A 53 2.18 22.51 8.24
CA GLU A 53 1.06 21.58 8.19
C GLU A 53 1.09 20.69 6.94
N GLU A 54 1.39 21.26 5.76
CA GLU A 54 1.53 20.48 4.52
C GLU A 54 2.72 19.53 4.58
N LYS A 55 3.84 19.95 5.19
CA LYS A 55 5.00 19.07 5.43
C LYS A 55 4.62 17.92 6.36
N LEU A 56 3.97 18.22 7.48
CA LEU A 56 3.53 17.22 8.46
C LEU A 56 2.56 16.20 7.83
N ASN A 57 1.57 16.66 7.07
CA ASN A 57 0.61 15.78 6.40
C ASN A 57 1.29 14.89 5.36
N ARG A 58 2.28 15.40 4.64
CA ARG A 58 3.09 14.62 3.70
C ARG A 58 3.84 13.49 4.39
N GLU A 59 4.46 13.77 5.54
CA GLU A 59 5.19 12.74 6.30
C GLU A 59 4.25 11.69 6.89
N ARG A 60 3.05 12.08 7.36
CA ARG A 60 2.00 11.13 7.75
C ARG A 60 1.61 10.19 6.59
N GLU A 61 1.36 10.74 5.40
CA GLU A 61 1.03 9.94 4.22
C GLU A 61 2.16 8.97 3.83
N TYR A 62 3.43 9.37 3.97
CA TYR A 62 4.57 8.49 3.74
C TYR A 62 4.59 7.34 4.74
N LYS A 63 4.45 7.65 6.02
CA LYS A 63 4.44 6.63 7.08
C LYS A 63 3.25 5.67 6.94
N ILE A 64 2.07 6.17 6.61
CA ILE A 64 0.88 5.32 6.36
C ILE A 64 1.13 4.36 5.20
N ARG A 65 1.72 4.81 4.11
CA ARG A 65 2.11 3.92 2.99
C ARG A 65 3.12 2.86 3.39
N ASP A 66 4.04 3.18 4.29
CA ASP A 66 4.99 2.21 4.82
C ASP A 66 4.30 1.16 5.72
N ILE A 67 3.34 1.57 6.53
CA ILE A 67 2.49 0.69 7.34
C ILE A 67 1.71 -0.27 6.44
N GLU A 68 1.02 0.23 5.41
CA GLU A 68 0.25 -0.58 4.46
C GLU A 68 1.13 -1.54 3.67
N ARG A 69 2.35 -1.11 3.32
CA ARG A 69 3.34 -1.97 2.67
C ARG A 69 3.81 -3.09 3.58
N PHE A 70 4.05 -2.79 4.86
CA PHE A 70 4.43 -3.80 5.85
C PHE A 70 3.31 -4.81 6.07
N ASP A 71 2.06 -4.37 6.23
CA ASP A 71 0.87 -5.23 6.34
C ASP A 71 0.75 -6.18 5.13
N SER A 72 1.05 -5.70 3.93
CA SER A 72 1.01 -6.51 2.70
C SER A 72 2.24 -7.39 2.49
N SER A 73 3.23 -7.30 3.37
CA SER A 73 4.50 -8.02 3.21
C SER A 73 4.43 -9.48 3.70
N LYS A 74 5.45 -10.25 3.36
CA LYS A 74 5.69 -11.59 3.92
C LYS A 74 6.06 -11.57 5.41
N ASP A 75 6.37 -10.40 5.97
CA ASP A 75 6.63 -10.26 7.40
C ASP A 75 5.34 -10.36 8.22
N VAL A 76 4.21 -10.04 7.63
CA VAL A 76 2.88 -10.15 8.24
C VAL A 76 2.12 -11.33 7.65
N ASN A 77 2.06 -11.42 6.32
CA ASN A 77 1.28 -12.43 5.60
C ASN A 77 2.04 -13.75 5.46
N ILE A 78 2.21 -14.44 6.57
CA ILE A 78 2.88 -15.75 6.64
C ILE A 78 2.37 -16.56 7.84
N CYS A 79 2.23 -17.86 7.64
CA CYS A 79 2.13 -18.86 8.71
C CYS A 79 3.06 -20.03 8.36
N TYR A 80 3.16 -21.00 9.25
CA TYR A 80 4.04 -22.12 9.05
C TYR A 80 3.24 -23.43 9.15
N ILE A 81 3.58 -24.36 8.27
CA ILE A 81 3.12 -25.75 8.33
C ILE A 81 4.31 -26.59 8.75
N SER A 82 4.20 -27.24 9.90
CA SER A 82 5.22 -28.16 10.42
C SER A 82 4.81 -29.61 10.15
N ARG A 83 5.73 -30.36 9.52
CA ARG A 83 5.51 -31.79 9.21
C ARG A 83 6.83 -32.55 9.29
N LEU A 84 6.86 -33.61 10.08
CA LEU A 84 8.01 -34.50 10.23
C LEU A 84 9.34 -33.76 10.55
N GLY A 85 9.27 -32.63 11.23
CA GLY A 85 10.43 -31.80 11.59
C GLY A 85 10.79 -30.71 10.57
N ASP A 86 10.17 -30.71 9.39
CA ASP A 86 10.31 -29.63 8.42
C ASP A 86 9.24 -28.56 8.66
N THR A 87 9.62 -27.28 8.48
CA THR A 87 8.72 -26.14 8.60
C THR A 87 8.63 -25.44 7.25
N ILE A 88 7.42 -25.36 6.70
CA ILE A 88 7.14 -24.79 5.38
C ILE A 88 6.37 -23.50 5.56
N PRO A 89 6.85 -22.37 5.04
CA PRO A 89 6.08 -21.13 5.03
C PRO A 89 4.88 -21.29 4.11
N TYR A 90 3.73 -20.80 4.57
CA TYR A 90 2.48 -20.86 3.83
C TYR A 90 1.68 -19.58 4.04
N TRP A 91 0.99 -19.16 3.03
CA TRP A 91 -0.03 -18.14 3.10
C TRP A 91 -1.11 -18.39 2.06
N ALA A 92 -2.33 -18.18 2.45
CA ALA A 92 -3.48 -18.12 1.54
C ALA A 92 -4.14 -16.75 1.69
N ASN A 93 -4.30 -16.02 0.61
CA ASN A 93 -5.03 -14.76 0.64
C ASN A 93 -6.53 -14.97 0.92
N LYS A 94 -7.29 -13.90 1.17
CA LYS A 94 -8.70 -13.98 1.55
C LYS A 94 -9.55 -14.79 0.57
N SER A 95 -9.34 -14.61 -0.73
CA SER A 95 -10.09 -15.34 -1.77
C SER A 95 -9.72 -16.83 -1.78
N GLU A 96 -8.43 -17.14 -1.64
CA GLU A 96 -7.94 -18.51 -1.56
C GLU A 96 -8.45 -19.21 -0.30
N ARG A 97 -8.40 -18.57 0.86
CA ARG A 97 -8.97 -19.13 2.11
C ARG A 97 -10.45 -19.43 1.96
N SER A 98 -11.22 -18.52 1.38
CA SER A 98 -12.65 -18.69 1.16
C SER A 98 -12.94 -19.86 0.20
N SER A 99 -12.21 -19.94 -0.91
CA SER A 99 -12.36 -21.01 -1.90
C SER A 99 -11.96 -22.37 -1.34
N LEU A 100 -10.84 -22.44 -0.63
CA LEU A 100 -10.40 -23.67 0.03
C LEU A 100 -11.41 -24.13 1.09
N LYS A 101 -11.93 -23.22 1.90
CA LYS A 101 -12.92 -23.54 2.93
C LYS A 101 -14.18 -24.14 2.31
N SER A 102 -14.68 -23.56 1.22
CA SER A 102 -15.82 -24.10 0.47
C SER A 102 -15.53 -25.49 -0.08
N ALA A 103 -14.39 -25.68 -0.77
CA ALA A 103 -14.00 -26.97 -1.35
C ALA A 103 -13.85 -28.07 -0.28
N VAL A 104 -13.30 -27.73 0.89
CA VAL A 104 -13.16 -28.70 2.01
C VAL A 104 -14.52 -29.03 2.61
N GLN A 105 -15.43 -28.06 2.73
CA GLN A 105 -16.81 -28.31 3.17
C GLN A 105 -17.55 -29.26 2.22
N ASP A 106 -17.38 -29.09 0.91
CA ASP A 106 -17.93 -30.02 -0.09
C ASP A 106 -17.33 -31.43 0.04
N CYS A 107 -16.04 -31.57 0.33
CA CYS A 107 -15.41 -32.85 0.62
C CYS A 107 -16.03 -33.52 1.86
N ILE A 108 -16.25 -32.79 2.93
CA ILE A 108 -16.93 -33.29 4.15
C ILE A 108 -18.34 -33.75 3.81
N ALA A 109 -19.10 -32.96 3.04
CA ALA A 109 -20.46 -33.32 2.61
C ALA A 109 -20.50 -34.62 1.75
N MET A 110 -19.39 -34.89 1.04
CA MET A 110 -19.20 -36.13 0.27
C MET A 110 -18.59 -37.27 1.10
N ASN A 111 -18.50 -37.16 2.42
CA ASN A 111 -17.86 -38.12 3.33
C ASN A 111 -16.38 -38.42 3.00
N ARG A 112 -15.65 -37.41 2.47
CA ARG A 112 -14.21 -37.51 2.33
C ARG A 112 -13.55 -37.05 3.62
N GLU A 113 -12.65 -37.86 4.14
CA GLU A 113 -11.93 -37.52 5.37
C GLU A 113 -10.74 -36.63 5.16
N TYR A 114 -10.10 -36.72 3.99
CA TYR A 114 -8.87 -35.97 3.67
C TYR A 114 -9.04 -35.10 2.43
N TYR A 115 -8.38 -33.94 2.47
CA TYR A 115 -8.23 -33.01 1.36
C TYR A 115 -6.76 -32.93 0.96
N ARG A 116 -6.48 -32.95 -0.35
CA ARG A 116 -5.14 -32.79 -0.86
C ARG A 116 -4.88 -31.28 -1.05
N LEU A 117 -3.96 -30.72 -0.26
CA LEU A 117 -3.46 -29.36 -0.40
C LEU A 117 -2.18 -29.36 -1.23
N ASP A 118 -2.20 -28.69 -2.40
CA ASP A 118 -1.06 -28.59 -3.28
C ASP A 118 -0.25 -27.33 -2.94
N LEU A 119 0.96 -27.51 -2.43
CA LEU A 119 1.93 -26.45 -2.13
C LEU A 119 2.85 -26.27 -3.34
N ARG A 120 2.35 -25.61 -4.38
CA ARG A 120 2.99 -25.51 -5.70
C ARG A 120 4.38 -24.88 -5.65
N GLU A 121 4.58 -23.86 -4.81
CA GLU A 121 5.87 -23.19 -4.65
C GLU A 121 6.98 -24.14 -4.16
N PHE A 122 6.58 -25.23 -3.46
CA PHE A 122 7.48 -26.23 -2.92
C PHE A 122 7.47 -27.54 -3.71
N GLY A 123 6.70 -27.63 -4.79
CA GLY A 123 6.59 -28.81 -5.63
C GLY A 123 6.02 -30.04 -4.89
N MET A 124 5.22 -29.83 -3.84
CA MET A 124 4.71 -30.90 -2.99
C MET A 124 3.21 -30.79 -2.75
N SER A 125 2.62 -31.92 -2.34
CA SER A 125 1.23 -31.99 -1.93
C SER A 125 1.15 -32.65 -0.55
N VAL A 126 0.21 -32.18 0.25
CA VAL A 126 -0.05 -32.71 1.60
C VAL A 126 -1.49 -33.14 1.71
N GLU A 127 -1.75 -34.33 2.20
CA GLU A 127 -3.09 -34.76 2.60
C GLU A 127 -3.34 -34.32 4.03
N ILE A 128 -4.40 -33.53 4.22
CA ILE A 128 -4.80 -32.97 5.52
C ILE A 128 -6.21 -33.42 5.81
N ASN A 129 -6.48 -33.85 7.04
CA ASN A 129 -7.84 -34.12 7.49
C ASN A 129 -8.71 -32.89 7.28
N CYS A 130 -9.92 -33.08 6.72
CA CYS A 130 -10.80 -31.96 6.32
C CYS A 130 -11.19 -31.05 7.49
N GLU A 131 -11.52 -31.62 8.67
CA GLU A 131 -11.87 -30.84 9.85
C GLU A 131 -10.68 -30.03 10.36
N LYS A 132 -9.48 -30.63 10.35
CA LYS A 132 -8.24 -29.95 10.72
C LYS A 132 -7.94 -28.78 9.76
N LEU A 133 -8.11 -28.99 8.46
CA LEU A 133 -7.90 -27.93 7.48
C LEU A 133 -8.91 -26.79 7.64
N ILE A 134 -10.18 -27.04 7.94
CA ILE A 134 -11.18 -26.02 8.27
C ILE A 134 -10.75 -25.21 9.50
N ALA A 135 -10.26 -25.89 10.54
CA ALA A 135 -9.77 -25.22 11.75
C ALA A 135 -8.56 -24.33 11.45
N MET A 136 -7.60 -24.81 10.65
CA MET A 136 -6.43 -24.03 10.19
C MET A 136 -6.86 -22.80 9.40
N LEU A 137 -7.73 -22.94 8.41
CA LEU A 137 -8.23 -21.83 7.60
C LEU A 137 -9.01 -20.80 8.44
N SER A 138 -9.73 -21.26 9.47
CA SER A 138 -10.44 -20.36 10.38
C SER A 138 -9.49 -19.60 11.30
N ALA A 139 -8.47 -20.27 11.83
CA ALA A 139 -7.42 -19.60 12.61
C ALA A 139 -6.65 -18.56 11.77
N LEU A 140 -6.36 -18.89 10.51
CA LEU A 140 -5.70 -17.97 9.58
C LEU A 140 -6.56 -16.74 9.25
N GLU A 141 -7.88 -16.90 9.19
CA GLU A 141 -8.80 -15.77 9.00
C GLU A 141 -8.81 -14.83 10.20
N VAL A 142 -8.84 -15.39 11.44
CA VAL A 142 -8.75 -14.59 12.67
C VAL A 142 -7.41 -13.84 12.73
N TYR A 143 -6.30 -14.54 12.47
CA TYR A 143 -4.99 -13.94 12.41
C TYR A 143 -4.93 -12.74 11.42
N ALA A 144 -5.48 -12.93 10.22
CA ALA A 144 -5.51 -11.86 9.21
C ALA A 144 -6.36 -10.66 9.64
N ILE A 145 -7.47 -10.88 10.35
CA ILE A 145 -8.29 -9.81 10.93
C ILE A 145 -7.53 -9.06 12.02
N ASP A 146 -6.82 -9.78 12.89
CA ASP A 146 -6.03 -9.18 13.97
C ASP A 146 -4.87 -8.34 13.41
N CYS A 147 -4.20 -8.81 12.35
CA CYS A 147 -3.20 -8.02 11.62
C CYS A 147 -3.80 -6.75 11.04
N TYR A 148 -4.93 -6.84 10.36
CA TYR A 148 -5.64 -5.68 9.80
C TYR A 148 -6.04 -4.66 10.87
N ASN A 149 -6.56 -5.13 12.01
CA ASN A 149 -6.90 -4.26 13.14
C ASN A 149 -5.66 -3.55 13.67
N LYS A 150 -4.54 -4.27 13.82
CA LYS A 150 -3.26 -3.68 14.25
C LYS A 150 -2.74 -2.62 13.28
N THR A 151 -2.81 -2.89 11.98
CA THR A 151 -2.50 -1.92 10.93
C THR A 151 -3.35 -0.65 11.07
N THR A 152 -4.64 -0.81 11.33
CA THR A 152 -5.57 0.30 11.54
C THR A 152 -5.19 1.12 12.78
N ASP A 153 -4.82 0.45 13.89
CA ASP A 153 -4.35 1.10 15.10
C ASP A 153 -3.08 1.93 14.86
N HIS A 154 -2.12 1.41 14.08
CA HIS A 154 -0.93 2.15 13.70
C HIS A 154 -1.25 3.39 12.85
N ILE A 155 -2.18 3.28 11.90
CA ILE A 155 -2.64 4.42 11.08
C ILE A 155 -3.28 5.50 11.96
N PHE A 156 -4.12 5.11 12.91
CA PHE A 156 -4.72 6.06 13.86
C PHE A 156 -3.67 6.72 14.76
N ALA A 157 -2.70 5.95 15.26
CA ALA A 157 -1.61 6.47 16.04
C ALA A 157 -0.81 7.52 15.26
N VAL A 158 -0.37 7.21 14.03
CA VAL A 158 0.38 8.15 13.17
C VAL A 158 -0.42 9.41 12.87
N ASN A 159 -1.73 9.30 12.63
CA ASN A 159 -2.59 10.46 12.40
C ASN A 159 -2.73 11.38 13.63
N SER A 160 -2.49 10.86 14.83
CA SER A 160 -2.54 11.63 16.07
C SER A 160 -1.23 12.34 16.44
N LEU A 161 -0.10 11.96 15.80
CA LEU A 161 1.20 12.58 16.04
C LEU A 161 1.22 14.02 15.54
N THR A 162 1.92 14.89 16.26
CA THR A 162 1.88 16.33 16.02
C THR A 162 3.17 16.91 15.47
N THR A 163 4.25 16.13 15.45
CA THR A 163 5.55 16.53 14.91
C THR A 163 6.08 15.53 13.90
N ILE A 164 6.95 16.01 13.02
CA ILE A 164 7.60 15.18 11.99
C ILE A 164 8.54 14.16 12.64
N GLU A 165 9.23 14.57 13.70
CA GLU A 165 10.14 13.73 14.48
C GLU A 165 9.41 12.53 15.09
N GLU A 166 8.25 12.76 15.73
CA GLU A 166 7.42 11.69 16.26
C GLU A 166 6.99 10.69 15.20
N ILE A 167 6.65 11.18 13.98
CA ILE A 167 6.26 10.31 12.86
C ILE A 167 7.43 9.44 12.39
N TRP A 168 8.64 10.00 12.31
CA TRP A 168 9.82 9.25 11.90
C TRP A 168 10.23 8.18 12.92
N GLU A 169 10.19 8.51 14.20
CA GLU A 169 10.54 7.62 15.31
C GLU A 169 9.48 6.53 15.56
N TYR A 170 8.26 6.70 15.04
CA TYR A 170 7.19 5.76 15.27
C TYR A 170 7.48 4.39 14.65
N ASP A 171 7.59 3.36 15.50
CA ASP A 171 7.76 1.97 15.03
C ASP A 171 6.40 1.30 14.81
N HIS A 172 6.08 1.06 13.55
CA HIS A 172 4.85 0.40 13.13
C HIS A 172 4.98 -1.13 12.98
N ARG A 173 6.15 -1.71 13.28
CA ARG A 173 6.37 -3.16 13.13
C ARG A 173 6.02 -3.95 14.38
N GLU A 174 5.85 -3.26 15.50
CA GLU A 174 5.56 -3.88 16.78
C GLU A 174 4.06 -4.17 16.98
N GLY A 175 3.78 -5.19 17.78
CA GLY A 175 2.44 -5.51 18.26
C GLY A 175 1.55 -6.25 17.26
N TYR A 176 2.06 -6.69 16.12
CA TYR A 176 1.36 -7.66 15.27
C TYR A 176 1.25 -9.01 15.98
N PRO A 177 0.21 -9.82 15.67
CA PRO A 177 0.05 -11.14 16.27
C PRO A 177 1.24 -12.05 16.00
N GLU A 178 1.49 -12.99 16.92
CA GLU A 178 2.48 -14.05 16.70
C GLU A 178 2.07 -14.93 15.51
N LYS A 179 3.06 -15.31 14.70
CA LYS A 179 2.81 -16.12 13.50
C LYS A 179 2.31 -17.51 13.87
N LEU A 180 1.28 -17.94 13.18
CA LEU A 180 0.70 -19.26 13.41
C LEU A 180 1.62 -20.37 12.88
N THR A 181 1.70 -21.46 13.63
CA THR A 181 2.32 -22.72 13.20
C THR A 181 1.32 -23.84 13.33
N PHE A 182 1.13 -24.59 12.25
CA PHE A 182 0.19 -25.73 12.19
C PHE A 182 0.98 -27.03 12.07
N GLU A 183 0.80 -27.91 13.04
CA GLU A 183 1.36 -29.26 13.02
C GLU A 183 0.48 -30.19 12.16
N LEU A 184 1.11 -30.93 11.20
CA LEU A 184 0.43 -31.87 10.32
C LEU A 184 0.82 -33.32 10.59
#